data_805706a74d199734430eef5090e5b496
#
_entry.id   805706a74d199734430eef5090e5b496
#
_cell.length_a   1.000
_cell.length_b   1.000
_cell.length_c   1.000
_cell.angle_alpha   90.00
_cell.angle_beta   90.00
_cell.angle_gamma   90.00
#
_symmetry.space_group_name_H-M   'P 1'
#
loop_
_entity.id
_entity.type
_entity.pdbx_description
1 polymer ?
#
loop_
_entity_poly.entity_id
_entity_poly.type
_entity_poly.pdbx_seq_one_letter_code
_entity_poly.pdbx_strand_id
1 'polypeptide(L)'
;TAIVWDVKTGKMKQQFAFHSAPTLDVDWRTADSFATSSMDHSIYVCKLGDDKPVKAFKGHTDEVNAIKWDPSGTLLASCSDDFTAKVWNLKKDACVHSFSDHEKEIYTIKWSPTGPGSDNPDLPLILATASYDATIKLWDVDSGKCLHTLEGHTDPVYSVAFSPDGKYLASGSFDKHLHIWNVKDGSLMRTYKGEGGIFEVCWNKDGSKIAACFSNKRVSVIDFN
;
A
#
# COMPACT_ATOMS: atom_id res chain seq x y z
N THR A 1 4.20 8.15 17.53
CA THR A 1 3.51 9.45 17.53
C THR A 1 3.34 9.96 16.10
N ALA A 2 2.15 10.45 15.73
CA ALA A 2 1.90 11.19 14.50
C ALA A 2 1.71 12.68 14.81
N ILE A 3 2.18 13.56 13.92
CA ILE A 3 2.05 15.03 14.09
C ILE A 3 1.52 15.61 12.79
N VAL A 4 0.49 16.43 12.90
CA VAL A 4 -0.05 17.19 11.77
C VAL A 4 0.46 18.61 11.81
N TRP A 5 0.98 19.05 10.67
CA TRP A 5 1.58 20.39 10.49
C TRP A 5 0.75 21.22 9.51
N ASP A 6 0.68 22.50 9.74
CA ASP A 6 0.17 23.46 8.77
C ASP A 6 1.26 23.78 7.75
N VAL A 7 1.04 23.41 6.48
CA VAL A 7 2.04 23.57 5.41
C VAL A 7 2.40 25.03 5.13
N LYS A 8 1.45 25.95 5.30
CA LYS A 8 1.67 27.40 5.02
C LYS A 8 2.48 28.08 6.10
N THR A 9 2.24 27.70 7.36
CA THR A 9 2.86 28.37 8.52
C THR A 9 4.03 27.60 9.11
N GLY A 10 4.19 26.32 8.76
CA GLY A 10 5.17 25.41 9.36
C GLY A 10 4.89 25.10 10.85
N LYS A 11 3.72 25.46 11.36
CA LYS A 11 3.37 25.24 12.77
C LYS A 11 2.68 23.90 12.97
N MET A 12 2.99 23.26 14.10
CA MET A 12 2.28 22.07 14.55
C MET A 12 0.81 22.43 14.82
N LYS A 13 -0.10 21.67 14.22
CA LYS A 13 -1.55 21.76 14.47
C LYS A 13 -1.97 20.87 15.62
N GLN A 14 -1.59 19.60 15.57
CA GLN A 14 -1.99 18.61 16.57
C GLN A 14 -1.02 17.43 16.59
N GLN A 15 -0.81 16.85 17.75
CA GLN A 15 -0.04 15.64 17.99
C GLN A 15 -0.97 14.51 18.46
N PHE A 16 -0.74 13.32 17.93
CA PHE A 16 -1.49 12.10 18.23
C PHE A 16 -0.52 11.06 18.78
N ALA A 17 -0.61 10.78 20.08
CA ALA A 17 0.30 9.89 20.81
C ALA A 17 -0.45 8.67 21.34
N PHE A 18 -1.14 7.92 20.45
CA PHE A 18 -1.94 6.76 20.86
C PHE A 18 -1.16 5.46 20.81
N HIS A 19 -0.13 5.36 19.96
CA HIS A 19 0.70 4.20 19.83
C HIS A 19 1.70 4.05 20.97
N SER A 20 1.93 2.81 21.42
CA SER A 20 2.93 2.45 22.45
C SER A 20 4.30 2.11 21.87
N ALA A 21 4.41 2.00 20.55
CA ALA A 21 5.64 1.73 19.80
C ALA A 21 5.76 2.67 18.58
N PRO A 22 6.86 2.64 17.79
CA PRO A 22 7.03 3.46 16.59
C PRO A 22 5.86 3.37 15.62
N THR A 23 5.41 4.51 15.11
CA THR A 23 4.45 4.59 14.01
C THR A 23 5.18 4.38 12.69
N LEU A 24 4.69 3.45 11.86
CA LEU A 24 5.36 3.03 10.62
C LEU A 24 4.79 3.70 9.37
N ASP A 25 3.45 3.83 9.28
CA ASP A 25 2.80 4.46 8.12
C ASP A 25 1.63 5.34 8.55
N VAL A 26 1.27 6.28 7.67
CA VAL A 26 0.14 7.20 7.81
C VAL A 26 -0.50 7.41 6.45
N ASP A 27 -1.83 7.38 6.42
CA ASP A 27 -2.57 7.64 5.19
C ASP A 27 -3.82 8.50 5.46
N TRP A 28 -4.00 9.56 4.66
CA TRP A 28 -5.13 10.47 4.77
C TRP A 28 -6.38 9.84 4.14
N ARG A 29 -7.50 9.89 4.88
CA ARG A 29 -8.81 9.51 4.39
C ARG A 29 -9.58 10.69 3.80
N THR A 30 -9.58 11.79 4.54
CA THR A 30 -10.24 13.07 4.19
C THR A 30 -9.32 14.22 4.60
N ALA A 31 -9.73 15.46 4.36
CA ALA A 31 -8.96 16.64 4.76
C ALA A 31 -8.73 16.78 6.28
N ASP A 32 -9.48 16.04 7.11
CA ASP A 32 -9.42 16.11 8.58
C ASP A 32 -9.28 14.74 9.27
N SER A 33 -9.23 13.64 8.51
CA SER A 33 -9.19 12.28 9.05
C SER A 33 -8.12 11.44 8.35
N PHE A 34 -7.34 10.70 9.13
CA PHE A 34 -6.26 9.83 8.66
C PHE A 34 -6.14 8.57 9.53
N ALA A 35 -5.43 7.59 9.04
CA ALA A 35 -5.07 6.39 9.80
C ALA A 35 -3.57 6.35 10.07
N THR A 36 -3.16 5.66 11.14
CA THR A 36 -1.77 5.38 11.50
C THR A 36 -1.60 3.91 11.81
N SER A 37 -0.46 3.32 11.42
CA SER A 37 -0.05 1.96 11.78
C SER A 37 1.24 1.97 12.60
N SER A 38 1.50 0.89 13.33
CA SER A 38 2.61 0.84 14.28
C SER A 38 3.15 -0.56 14.50
N MET A 39 4.37 -0.60 15.03
CA MET A 39 5.00 -1.78 15.62
C MET A 39 4.25 -2.30 16.87
N ASP A 40 3.28 -1.57 17.43
CA ASP A 40 2.41 -2.05 18.52
C ASP A 40 1.25 -2.92 18.02
N HIS A 41 1.28 -3.35 16.76
CA HIS A 41 0.30 -4.21 16.07
C HIS A 41 -1.08 -3.58 15.88
N SER A 42 -1.22 -2.27 16.19
CA SER A 42 -2.48 -1.56 16.18
C SER A 42 -2.55 -0.56 15.02
N ILE A 43 -3.78 -0.27 14.61
CA ILE A 43 -4.10 0.79 13.66
C ILE A 43 -5.09 1.73 14.35
N TYR A 44 -4.81 3.04 14.31
CA TYR A 44 -5.73 4.05 14.80
C TYR A 44 -6.23 4.93 13.66
N VAL A 45 -7.52 5.20 13.64
CA VAL A 45 -8.11 6.23 12.80
C VAL A 45 -8.32 7.48 13.63
N CYS A 46 -7.70 8.57 13.21
CA CYS A 46 -7.64 9.84 13.91
C CYS A 46 -8.42 10.91 13.14
N LYS A 47 -8.94 11.91 13.86
CA LYS A 47 -9.56 13.08 13.29
C LYS A 47 -9.01 14.35 13.94
N LEU A 48 -8.77 15.37 13.14
CA LEU A 48 -8.34 16.67 13.64
C LEU A 48 -9.40 17.26 14.57
N GLY A 49 -8.95 17.77 15.71
CA GLY A 49 -9.80 18.32 16.75
C GLY A 49 -10.29 17.30 17.80
N ASP A 50 -10.11 16.02 17.57
CA ASP A 50 -10.48 14.98 18.53
C ASP A 50 -9.27 14.55 19.37
N ASP A 51 -9.48 14.38 20.69
CA ASP A 51 -8.45 13.93 21.64
C ASP A 51 -8.36 12.39 21.75
N LYS A 52 -9.23 11.68 21.08
CA LYS A 52 -9.29 10.22 21.06
C LYS A 52 -9.37 9.71 19.62
N PRO A 53 -8.88 8.49 19.35
CA PRO A 53 -9.05 7.90 18.02
C PRO A 53 -10.53 7.64 17.75
N VAL A 54 -10.97 7.93 16.52
CA VAL A 54 -12.31 7.63 16.03
C VAL A 54 -12.56 6.12 16.03
N LYS A 55 -11.50 5.35 15.70
CA LYS A 55 -11.53 3.89 15.65
C LYS A 55 -10.16 3.33 15.96
N ALA A 56 -10.13 2.17 16.61
CA ALA A 56 -8.93 1.34 16.75
C ALA A 56 -9.20 -0.02 16.10
N PHE A 57 -8.35 -0.43 15.19
CA PHE A 57 -8.38 -1.78 14.62
C PHE A 57 -7.28 -2.61 15.25
N LYS A 58 -7.67 -3.75 15.81
CA LYS A 58 -6.80 -4.75 16.42
C LYS A 58 -7.07 -6.10 15.79
N GLY A 59 -6.02 -6.85 15.48
CA GLY A 59 -6.15 -8.16 14.85
C GLY A 59 -4.91 -8.64 14.09
N HIS A 60 -3.95 -7.74 13.82
CA HIS A 60 -2.60 -8.15 13.48
C HIS A 60 -1.89 -8.66 14.73
N THR A 61 -1.02 -9.63 14.56
CA THR A 61 -0.25 -10.25 15.65
C THR A 61 1.22 -9.84 15.66
N ASP A 62 1.61 -9.01 14.69
CA ASP A 62 2.96 -8.44 14.56
C ASP A 62 2.87 -7.02 13.97
N GLU A 63 4.03 -6.40 13.72
CA GLU A 63 4.16 -5.03 13.22
C GLU A 63 3.30 -4.76 11.99
N VAL A 64 2.60 -3.61 11.97
CA VAL A 64 1.77 -3.20 10.83
C VAL A 64 2.56 -2.23 9.96
N ASN A 65 3.12 -2.74 8.85
CA ASN A 65 4.09 -2.04 8.02
C ASN A 65 3.49 -0.92 7.17
N ALA A 66 2.32 -1.15 6.58
CA ALA A 66 1.67 -0.17 5.73
C ALA A 66 0.15 -0.22 5.85
N ILE A 67 -0.46 0.94 5.61
CA ILE A 67 -1.92 1.12 5.55
C ILE A 67 -2.27 2.02 4.38
N LYS A 68 -3.38 1.73 3.69
CA LYS A 68 -3.89 2.58 2.61
C LYS A 68 -5.40 2.57 2.58
N TRP A 69 -5.99 3.77 2.47
CA TRP A 69 -7.42 3.92 2.19
C TRP A 69 -7.70 3.63 0.72
N ASP A 70 -8.82 2.96 0.47
CA ASP A 70 -9.34 2.80 -0.89
C ASP A 70 -9.75 4.17 -1.48
N PRO A 71 -9.92 4.31 -2.79
CA PRO A 71 -10.28 5.58 -3.42
C PRO A 71 -11.56 6.21 -2.88
N SER A 72 -12.52 5.42 -2.38
CA SER A 72 -13.76 5.93 -1.77
C SER A 72 -13.60 6.40 -0.32
N GLY A 73 -12.49 6.04 0.35
CA GLY A 73 -12.27 6.25 1.78
C GLY A 73 -13.21 5.41 2.68
N THR A 74 -13.78 4.33 2.15
CA THR A 74 -14.70 3.44 2.89
C THR A 74 -13.98 2.28 3.54
N LEU A 75 -12.95 1.74 2.85
CA LEU A 75 -12.15 0.62 3.28
C LEU A 75 -10.72 1.06 3.56
N LEU A 76 -10.14 0.50 4.61
CA LEU A 76 -8.72 0.63 4.91
C LEU A 76 -8.08 -0.74 4.73
N ALA A 77 -6.98 -0.83 3.97
CA ALA A 77 -6.16 -2.02 3.93
C ALA A 77 -4.93 -1.84 4.82
N SER A 78 -4.45 -2.94 5.41
CA SER A 78 -3.21 -3.01 6.19
C SER A 78 -2.43 -4.26 5.84
N CYS A 79 -1.10 -4.21 5.99
CA CYS A 79 -0.22 -5.37 5.87
C CYS A 79 0.78 -5.42 7.02
N SER A 80 1.27 -6.63 7.33
CA SER A 80 2.00 -6.88 8.56
C SER A 80 3.10 -7.93 8.40
N ASP A 81 4.02 -7.93 9.37
CA ASP A 81 5.01 -8.99 9.58
C ASP A 81 4.37 -10.30 10.05
N ASP A 82 3.08 -10.31 10.40
CA ASP A 82 2.30 -11.52 10.68
C ASP A 82 1.93 -12.31 9.39
N PHE A 83 2.47 -11.93 8.23
CA PHE A 83 2.27 -12.50 6.89
C PHE A 83 0.86 -12.28 6.33
N THR A 84 0.05 -11.45 6.99
CA THR A 84 -1.31 -11.19 6.55
C THR A 84 -1.51 -9.76 6.04
N ALA A 85 -2.43 -9.63 5.09
CA ALA A 85 -3.05 -8.35 4.78
C ALA A 85 -4.52 -8.39 5.21
N LYS A 86 -5.02 -7.28 5.74
CA LYS A 86 -6.40 -7.18 6.24
C LYS A 86 -7.10 -5.98 5.64
N VAL A 87 -8.41 -6.12 5.42
CA VAL A 87 -9.29 -5.03 4.99
C VAL A 87 -10.27 -4.72 6.10
N TRP A 88 -10.38 -3.45 6.45
CA TRP A 88 -11.17 -2.92 7.55
C TRP A 88 -12.23 -1.95 7.07
N ASN A 89 -13.31 -1.85 7.83
CA ASN A 89 -14.39 -0.88 7.62
C ASN A 89 -14.72 -0.19 8.95
N LEU A 90 -14.87 1.14 8.95
CA LEU A 90 -15.18 1.90 10.18
C LEU A 90 -16.46 1.47 10.88
N LYS A 91 -17.42 0.89 10.15
CA LYS A 91 -18.70 0.43 10.68
C LYS A 91 -18.65 -0.95 11.34
N LYS A 92 -17.51 -1.68 11.21
CA LYS A 92 -17.34 -3.04 11.74
C LYS A 92 -16.20 -3.07 12.75
N ASP A 93 -16.27 -3.94 13.73
CA ASP A 93 -15.21 -4.13 14.72
C ASP A 93 -14.17 -5.15 14.23
N ALA A 94 -14.61 -6.18 13.51
CA ALA A 94 -13.73 -7.15 12.87
C ALA A 94 -13.31 -6.71 11.47
N CYS A 95 -12.20 -7.24 10.97
CA CYS A 95 -11.81 -7.06 9.57
C CYS A 95 -12.86 -7.66 8.62
N VAL A 96 -12.99 -7.06 7.45
CA VAL A 96 -13.88 -7.54 6.38
C VAL A 96 -13.25 -8.76 5.71
N HIS A 97 -11.96 -8.68 5.42
CA HIS A 97 -11.15 -9.76 4.85
C HIS A 97 -9.82 -9.88 5.57
N SER A 98 -9.30 -11.10 5.64
CA SER A 98 -7.94 -11.40 6.09
C SER A 98 -7.30 -12.34 5.07
N PHE A 99 -6.28 -11.86 4.39
CA PHE A 99 -5.52 -12.57 3.37
C PHE A 99 -4.24 -13.13 3.99
N SER A 100 -4.01 -14.42 3.93
CA SER A 100 -2.93 -15.13 4.62
C SER A 100 -2.13 -16.08 3.70
N ASP A 101 -2.13 -15.82 2.40
CA ASP A 101 -1.48 -16.69 1.41
C ASP A 101 0.00 -16.35 1.18
N HIS A 102 0.53 -15.25 1.75
CA HIS A 102 1.96 -14.96 1.75
C HIS A 102 2.71 -15.84 2.75
N GLU A 103 3.94 -16.22 2.41
CA GLU A 103 4.79 -17.08 3.23
C GLU A 103 5.78 -16.32 4.12
N LYS A 104 5.87 -15.00 3.93
CA LYS A 104 6.72 -14.08 4.70
C LYS A 104 6.03 -12.73 4.90
N GLU A 105 6.73 -11.83 5.59
CA GLU A 105 6.31 -10.48 5.90
C GLU A 105 5.80 -9.74 4.66
N ILE A 106 4.68 -9.02 4.79
CA ILE A 106 4.16 -8.17 3.72
C ILE A 106 4.63 -6.74 3.99
N TYR A 107 5.45 -6.22 3.09
CA TYR A 107 6.09 -4.93 3.28
C TYR A 107 5.23 -3.74 2.85
N THR A 108 4.47 -3.89 1.75
CA THR A 108 3.66 -2.80 1.21
C THR A 108 2.36 -3.29 0.60
N ILE A 109 1.40 -2.37 0.53
CA ILE A 109 0.11 -2.59 -0.09
C ILE A 109 -0.31 -1.36 -0.91
N LYS A 110 -1.08 -1.58 -1.98
CA LYS A 110 -1.66 -0.50 -2.79
C LYS A 110 -3.02 -0.91 -3.32
N TRP A 111 -3.95 0.04 -3.31
CA TRP A 111 -5.21 -0.09 -4.01
C TRP A 111 -5.07 0.24 -5.49
N SER A 112 -5.80 -0.45 -6.33
CA SER A 112 -5.95 -0.03 -7.73
C SER A 112 -6.69 1.31 -7.80
N PRO A 113 -6.39 2.18 -8.79
CA PRO A 113 -7.14 3.41 -9.00
C PRO A 113 -8.47 3.14 -9.73
N THR A 114 -9.20 2.13 -9.27
CA THR A 114 -10.43 1.58 -9.86
C THR A 114 -11.50 1.43 -8.78
N GLY A 115 -12.74 1.15 -9.17
CA GLY A 115 -13.85 1.01 -8.23
C GLY A 115 -14.42 2.35 -7.74
N PRO A 116 -15.36 2.30 -6.80
CA PRO A 116 -16.06 3.48 -6.32
C PRO A 116 -15.12 4.56 -5.77
N GLY A 117 -15.36 5.82 -6.14
CA GLY A 117 -14.57 6.97 -5.69
C GLY A 117 -13.28 7.22 -6.48
N SER A 118 -12.97 6.41 -7.51
CA SER A 118 -11.84 6.57 -8.40
C SER A 118 -12.23 7.18 -9.75
N ASP A 119 -11.23 7.46 -10.60
CA ASP A 119 -11.43 7.90 -12.00
C ASP A 119 -11.91 6.73 -12.91
N ASN A 120 -11.88 5.48 -12.43
CA ASN A 120 -12.28 4.27 -13.14
C ASN A 120 -13.34 3.49 -12.34
N PRO A 121 -14.54 4.06 -12.09
CA PRO A 121 -15.50 3.53 -11.10
C PRO A 121 -16.15 2.19 -11.50
N ASP A 122 -16.18 1.88 -12.79
CA ASP A 122 -16.82 0.68 -13.33
C ASP A 122 -15.88 -0.55 -13.35
N LEU A 123 -14.60 -0.36 -13.03
CA LEU A 123 -13.64 -1.44 -12.93
C LEU A 123 -13.60 -2.03 -11.50
N PRO A 124 -13.29 -3.33 -11.35
CA PRO A 124 -13.17 -3.97 -10.03
C PRO A 124 -12.12 -3.29 -9.16
N LEU A 125 -12.40 -3.17 -7.86
CA LEU A 125 -11.44 -2.69 -6.88
C LEU A 125 -10.48 -3.85 -6.51
N ILE A 126 -9.19 -3.64 -6.78
CA ILE A 126 -8.14 -4.63 -6.54
C ILE A 126 -7.17 -4.12 -5.49
N LEU A 127 -6.76 -5.00 -4.59
CA LEU A 127 -5.67 -4.75 -3.65
C LEU A 127 -4.43 -5.50 -4.11
N ALA A 128 -3.28 -4.83 -4.18
CA ALA A 128 -1.98 -5.45 -4.39
C ALA A 128 -1.20 -5.52 -3.09
N THR A 129 -0.61 -6.66 -2.79
CA THR A 129 0.31 -6.88 -1.66
C THR A 129 1.66 -7.34 -2.17
N ALA A 130 2.75 -6.85 -1.58
CA ALA A 130 4.11 -7.24 -1.94
C ALA A 130 4.90 -7.67 -0.70
N SER A 131 5.62 -8.78 -0.82
CA SER A 131 6.18 -9.50 0.33
C SER A 131 7.68 -9.80 0.18
N TYR A 132 8.28 -10.11 1.33
CA TYR A 132 9.60 -10.72 1.47
C TYR A 132 9.69 -12.13 0.86
N ASP A 133 8.56 -12.80 0.58
CA ASP A 133 8.52 -14.07 -0.15
C ASP A 133 8.84 -13.93 -1.65
N ALA A 134 9.20 -12.73 -2.11
CA ALA A 134 9.48 -12.35 -3.49
C ALA A 134 8.25 -12.40 -4.42
N THR A 135 7.05 -12.54 -3.88
CA THR A 135 5.81 -12.55 -4.66
C THR A 135 4.98 -11.29 -4.45
N ILE A 136 4.12 -11.03 -5.41
CA ILE A 136 3.06 -10.03 -5.32
C ILE A 136 1.74 -10.77 -5.50
N LYS A 137 0.74 -10.44 -4.71
CA LYS A 137 -0.60 -10.99 -4.88
C LYS A 137 -1.60 -9.89 -5.19
N LEU A 138 -2.52 -10.19 -6.11
CA LEU A 138 -3.65 -9.34 -6.46
C LEU A 138 -4.93 -9.96 -5.90
N TRP A 139 -5.68 -9.16 -5.16
CA TRP A 139 -6.88 -9.60 -4.45
C TRP A 139 -8.12 -8.88 -4.98
N ASP A 140 -9.15 -9.64 -5.31
CA ASP A 140 -10.50 -9.12 -5.51
C ASP A 140 -11.14 -8.87 -4.13
N VAL A 141 -11.38 -7.62 -3.83
CA VAL A 141 -11.88 -7.22 -2.50
C VAL A 141 -13.35 -7.51 -2.31
N ASP A 142 -14.13 -7.58 -3.39
CA ASP A 142 -15.55 -7.91 -3.30
C ASP A 142 -15.76 -9.38 -2.93
N SER A 143 -15.02 -10.28 -3.58
CA SER A 143 -15.11 -11.73 -3.32
C SER A 143 -14.16 -12.23 -2.23
N GLY A 144 -13.15 -11.45 -1.84
CA GLY A 144 -12.10 -11.85 -0.90
C GLY A 144 -11.14 -12.92 -1.46
N LYS A 145 -11.01 -13.06 -2.78
CA LYS A 145 -10.19 -14.10 -3.42
C LYS A 145 -8.89 -13.53 -3.98
N CYS A 146 -7.83 -14.34 -3.94
CA CYS A 146 -6.63 -14.09 -4.72
C CYS A 146 -6.93 -14.29 -6.21
N LEU A 147 -6.71 -13.23 -7.00
CA LEU A 147 -6.85 -13.28 -8.46
C LEU A 147 -5.60 -13.84 -9.11
N HIS A 148 -4.44 -13.32 -8.71
CA HIS A 148 -3.15 -13.68 -9.27
C HIS A 148 -2.06 -13.67 -8.19
N THR A 149 -1.13 -14.62 -8.28
CA THR A 149 0.18 -14.56 -7.67
C THR A 149 1.18 -14.25 -8.77
N LEU A 150 1.85 -13.09 -8.66
CA LEU A 150 2.82 -12.64 -9.65
C LEU A 150 4.20 -13.11 -9.19
N GLU A 151 4.73 -14.11 -9.89
CA GLU A 151 6.03 -14.72 -9.63
C GLU A 151 7.03 -14.28 -10.70
N GLY A 152 8.26 -13.92 -10.29
CA GLY A 152 9.29 -13.46 -11.21
C GLY A 152 10.44 -12.73 -10.52
N HIS A 153 10.17 -12.09 -9.37
CA HIS A 153 11.22 -11.58 -8.50
C HIS A 153 11.91 -12.72 -7.75
N THR A 154 13.21 -12.54 -7.44
CA THR A 154 14.03 -13.53 -6.71
C THR A 154 14.42 -13.08 -5.31
N ASP A 155 14.13 -11.83 -4.97
CA ASP A 155 14.38 -11.21 -3.68
C ASP A 155 13.16 -10.39 -3.23
N PRO A 156 13.12 -9.91 -1.98
CA PRO A 156 11.99 -9.16 -1.43
C PRO A 156 11.48 -8.04 -2.34
N VAL A 157 10.17 -7.94 -2.49
CA VAL A 157 9.51 -6.87 -3.23
C VAL A 157 9.14 -5.74 -2.28
N TYR A 158 9.78 -4.58 -2.45
CA TYR A 158 9.61 -3.45 -1.54
C TYR A 158 8.54 -2.46 -1.95
N SER A 159 8.23 -2.37 -3.24
CA SER A 159 7.27 -1.38 -3.72
C SER A 159 6.48 -1.89 -4.91
N VAL A 160 5.20 -1.53 -4.92
CA VAL A 160 4.29 -1.72 -6.05
C VAL A 160 3.51 -0.45 -6.34
N ALA A 161 3.18 -0.21 -7.60
CA ALA A 161 2.39 0.93 -8.02
C ALA A 161 1.51 0.57 -9.23
N PHE A 162 0.22 0.83 -9.13
CA PHE A 162 -0.68 0.71 -10.28
C PHE A 162 -0.49 1.87 -11.25
N SER A 163 -0.62 1.60 -12.56
CA SER A 163 -0.76 2.64 -13.57
C SER A 163 -2.06 3.43 -13.34
N PRO A 164 -2.14 4.72 -13.76
CA PRO A 164 -3.31 5.56 -13.51
C PRO A 164 -4.62 5.00 -14.07
N ASP A 165 -4.56 4.20 -15.13
CA ASP A 165 -5.72 3.53 -15.74
C ASP A 165 -6.05 2.16 -15.10
N GLY A 166 -5.25 1.72 -14.11
CA GLY A 166 -5.42 0.44 -13.41
C GLY A 166 -5.08 -0.81 -14.20
N LYS A 167 -4.56 -0.70 -15.45
CA LYS A 167 -4.29 -1.85 -16.30
C LYS A 167 -2.97 -2.56 -15.99
N TYR A 168 -2.00 -1.81 -15.47
CA TYR A 168 -0.66 -2.31 -15.19
C TYR A 168 -0.28 -2.11 -13.74
N LEU A 169 0.59 -2.98 -13.25
CA LEU A 169 1.25 -2.84 -11.98
C LEU A 169 2.76 -2.82 -12.21
N ALA A 170 3.44 -1.83 -11.69
CA ALA A 170 4.91 -1.82 -11.59
C ALA A 170 5.32 -2.37 -10.23
N SER A 171 6.39 -3.16 -10.19
CA SER A 171 6.98 -3.65 -8.95
C SER A 171 8.49 -3.44 -8.93
N GLY A 172 9.03 -3.14 -7.75
CA GLY A 172 10.46 -2.98 -7.53
C GLY A 172 10.96 -3.88 -6.41
N SER A 173 12.05 -4.62 -6.69
CA SER A 173 12.62 -5.59 -5.76
C SER A 173 14.11 -5.36 -5.49
N PHE A 174 14.58 -5.96 -4.40
CA PHE A 174 16.01 -5.98 -4.06
C PHE A 174 16.83 -6.77 -5.08
N ASP A 175 16.21 -7.63 -5.90
CA ASP A 175 16.82 -8.33 -7.04
C ASP A 175 17.26 -7.40 -8.17
N LYS A 176 17.08 -6.08 -8.01
CA LYS A 176 17.43 -5.01 -8.95
C LYS A 176 16.54 -4.93 -10.20
N HIS A 177 15.45 -5.68 -10.25
CA HIS A 177 14.52 -5.65 -11.37
C HIS A 177 13.29 -4.80 -11.04
N LEU A 178 12.86 -4.02 -12.02
CA LEU A 178 11.54 -3.45 -12.10
C LEU A 178 10.75 -4.29 -13.09
N HIS A 179 9.66 -4.88 -12.63
CA HIS A 179 8.73 -5.63 -13.46
C HIS A 179 7.45 -4.83 -13.70
N ILE A 180 6.87 -5.03 -14.88
CA ILE A 180 5.56 -4.48 -15.21
C ILE A 180 4.64 -5.65 -15.57
N TRP A 181 3.53 -5.71 -14.89
CA TRP A 181 2.55 -6.78 -14.95
C TRP A 181 1.25 -6.28 -15.54
N ASN A 182 0.58 -7.12 -16.32
CA ASN A 182 -0.80 -6.91 -16.73
C ASN A 182 -1.73 -7.33 -15.57
N VAL A 183 -2.52 -6.40 -15.05
CA VAL A 183 -3.40 -6.65 -13.89
C VAL A 183 -4.51 -7.65 -14.21
N LYS A 184 -4.99 -7.68 -15.46
CA LYS A 184 -6.12 -8.51 -15.88
C LYS A 184 -5.81 -10.01 -15.89
N ASP A 185 -4.60 -10.38 -16.34
CA ASP A 185 -4.22 -11.79 -16.52
C ASP A 185 -2.97 -12.20 -15.70
N GLY A 186 -2.37 -11.27 -14.96
CA GLY A 186 -1.19 -11.51 -14.14
C GLY A 186 0.11 -11.71 -14.92
N SER A 187 0.12 -11.53 -16.24
CA SER A 187 1.30 -11.78 -17.07
C SER A 187 2.40 -10.72 -16.90
N LEU A 188 3.66 -11.15 -16.91
CA LEU A 188 4.83 -10.27 -16.93
C LEU A 188 4.98 -9.67 -18.33
N MET A 189 4.84 -8.34 -18.43
CA MET A 189 4.90 -7.59 -19.69
C MET A 189 6.31 -7.12 -20.03
N ARG A 190 7.01 -6.52 -19.05
CA ARG A 190 8.34 -5.95 -19.25
C ARG A 190 9.17 -6.10 -17.98
N THR A 191 10.49 -6.14 -18.19
CA THR A 191 11.49 -6.13 -17.13
C THR A 191 12.55 -5.09 -17.44
N TYR A 192 12.87 -4.27 -16.45
CA TYR A 192 14.00 -3.34 -16.49
C TYR A 192 14.98 -3.73 -15.38
N LYS A 193 16.26 -3.83 -15.72
CA LYS A 193 17.32 -4.15 -14.78
C LYS A 193 18.03 -2.88 -14.34
N GLY A 194 18.04 -2.62 -13.04
CA GLY A 194 18.81 -1.55 -12.41
C GLY A 194 20.19 -1.99 -11.94
N GLU A 195 20.96 -1.05 -11.42
CA GLU A 195 22.30 -1.31 -10.86
C GLU A 195 22.30 -1.54 -9.34
N GLY A 196 21.15 -1.37 -8.68
CA GLY A 196 20.94 -1.56 -7.24
C GLY A 196 19.54 -2.04 -6.94
N GLY A 197 19.33 -2.58 -5.72
CA GLY A 197 17.99 -2.96 -5.25
C GLY A 197 17.02 -1.78 -5.31
N ILE A 198 15.77 -2.03 -5.64
CA ILE A 198 14.74 -0.99 -5.81
C ILE A 198 13.90 -0.91 -4.54
N PHE A 199 13.77 0.28 -3.98
CA PHE A 199 13.01 0.53 -2.75
C PHE A 199 11.64 1.16 -3.00
N GLU A 200 11.48 1.95 -4.08
CA GLU A 200 10.21 2.58 -4.39
C GLU A 200 10.04 2.72 -5.90
N VAL A 201 8.81 2.54 -6.38
CA VAL A 201 8.39 2.78 -7.76
C VAL A 201 7.13 3.62 -7.79
N CYS A 202 7.01 4.50 -8.77
CA CYS A 202 5.79 5.27 -8.99
C CYS A 202 5.57 5.60 -10.47
N TRP A 203 4.31 5.67 -10.87
CA TRP A 203 3.90 6.14 -12.20
C TRP A 203 3.74 7.66 -12.19
N ASN A 204 3.99 8.29 -13.33
CA ASN A 204 3.55 9.66 -13.56
C ASN A 204 2.03 9.69 -13.84
N LYS A 205 1.45 10.89 -13.85
CA LYS A 205 0.00 11.09 -13.92
C LYS A 205 -0.64 10.53 -15.20
N ASP A 206 0.05 10.56 -16.32
CA ASP A 206 -0.48 10.09 -17.63
C ASP A 206 -0.12 8.62 -17.93
N GLY A 207 0.63 7.94 -17.06
CA GLY A 207 1.02 6.55 -17.22
C GLY A 207 2.10 6.32 -18.27
N SER A 208 2.75 7.36 -18.79
CA SER A 208 3.80 7.24 -19.82
C SER A 208 5.19 6.95 -19.24
N LYS A 209 5.39 7.17 -17.93
CA LYS A 209 6.69 7.05 -17.27
C LYS A 209 6.58 6.40 -15.90
N ILE A 210 7.66 5.71 -15.51
CA ILE A 210 7.83 5.12 -14.19
C ILE A 210 9.13 5.66 -13.60
N ALA A 211 9.07 6.16 -12.37
CA ALA A 211 10.26 6.49 -11.61
C ALA A 211 10.57 5.35 -10.62
N ALA A 212 11.86 5.03 -10.44
CA ALA A 212 12.33 4.06 -9.48
C ALA A 212 13.53 4.61 -8.70
N CYS A 213 13.57 4.38 -7.38
CA CYS A 213 14.71 4.72 -6.55
C CYS A 213 15.51 3.46 -6.14
N PHE A 214 16.82 3.58 -6.15
CA PHE A 214 17.75 2.46 -6.03
C PHE A 214 18.67 2.59 -4.81
N SER A 215 19.11 1.46 -4.28
CA SER A 215 20.04 1.37 -3.16
C SER A 215 21.41 2.01 -3.43
N ASN A 216 21.77 2.22 -4.70
CA ASN A 216 23.01 2.89 -5.13
C ASN A 216 22.90 4.43 -5.16
N LYS A 217 21.90 5.02 -4.49
CA LYS A 217 21.64 6.47 -4.40
C LYS A 217 21.20 7.13 -5.72
N ARG A 218 20.67 6.35 -6.66
CA ARG A 218 20.15 6.85 -7.95
C ARG A 218 18.63 6.81 -7.99
N VAL A 219 18.08 7.69 -8.79
CA VAL A 219 16.68 7.65 -9.24
C VAL A 219 16.71 7.60 -10.76
N SER A 220 15.93 6.70 -11.34
CA SER A 220 15.76 6.61 -12.80
C SER A 220 14.32 6.85 -13.16
N VAL A 221 14.11 7.50 -14.30
CA VAL A 221 12.80 7.64 -14.94
C VAL A 221 12.84 6.85 -16.23
N ILE A 222 11.90 5.95 -16.40
CA ILE A 222 11.83 4.97 -17.48
C ILE A 222 10.58 5.28 -18.31
N ASP A 223 10.73 5.35 -19.62
CA ASP A 223 9.61 5.50 -20.54
C ASP A 223 8.88 4.16 -20.70
N PHE A 224 7.55 4.19 -20.63
CA PHE A 224 6.67 3.01 -20.74
C PHE A 224 5.95 2.94 -22.10
N ASN A 225 6.41 3.53 -23.15
CA ASN A 225 5.77 3.46 -24.48
C ASN A 225 6.09 2.15 -25.21
#